data_26d6ccf5bd0f20527b740696b3f12d7a
#
_entry.id   26d6ccf5bd0f20527b740696b3f12d7a
#
_cell.length_a   1.000
_cell.length_b   1.000
_cell.length_c   1.000
_cell.angle_alpha   90.00
_cell.angle_beta   90.00
_cell.angle_gamma   90.00
#
_symmetry.space_group_name_H-M   'P 1'
#
loop_
_entity.id
_entity.type
_entity.pdbx_description
1 polymer ?
#
loop_
_entity_poly.entity_id
_entity_poly.type
_entity_poly.pdbx_seq_one_letter_code
_entity_poly.pdbx_strand_id
1 'polypeptide(L)'
;MKKKLTTLLAATVALVAALTLTACGKPSLEDWHAENAAEFDEITDAVNSADMGCTLEIKVVDGNVLVFDYTLTEAFDTSDSANVEALGQIYDSMFDSYEATFSEIRTQVLDETSTEDVVIRLVASNPDGEELYSRDFTE
;
A
#
# COMPACT_ATOMS: atom_id res chain seq x y z
N MET A 1 13.68 4.74 -12.48
CA MET A 1 12.60 3.94 -11.95
C MET A 1 12.76 3.62 -10.46
N LYS A 2 13.86 2.99 -10.03
CA LYS A 2 14.08 2.64 -8.60
C LYS A 2 13.97 3.82 -7.63
N LYS A 3 14.53 5.00 -7.95
CA LYS A 3 14.48 6.19 -7.07
C LYS A 3 13.08 6.80 -6.93
N LYS A 4 12.28 6.77 -7.99
CA LYS A 4 10.90 7.30 -7.99
C LYS A 4 9.97 6.42 -7.15
N LEU A 5 10.06 5.10 -7.30
CA LEU A 5 9.28 4.15 -6.51
C LEU A 5 9.62 4.22 -5.01
N THR A 6 10.90 4.35 -4.68
CA THR A 6 11.39 4.47 -3.30
C THR A 6 10.85 5.74 -2.63
N THR A 7 10.86 6.86 -3.35
CA THR A 7 10.30 8.13 -2.84
C THR A 7 8.79 8.05 -2.64
N LEU A 8 8.10 7.34 -3.53
CA LEU A 8 6.66 7.09 -3.45
C LEU A 8 6.28 6.32 -2.19
N LEU A 9 6.98 5.22 -1.93
CA LEU A 9 6.75 4.40 -0.74
C LEU A 9 7.04 5.20 0.54
N ALA A 10 8.14 5.94 0.58
CA ALA A 10 8.51 6.76 1.74
C ALA A 10 7.48 7.86 2.02
N ALA A 11 6.95 8.51 0.99
CA ALA A 11 5.91 9.52 1.13
C ALA A 11 4.59 8.93 1.65
N THR A 12 4.17 7.77 1.12
CA THR A 12 2.96 7.06 1.56
C THR A 12 3.06 6.67 3.03
N VAL A 13 4.19 6.14 3.43
CA VAL A 13 4.45 5.69 4.80
C VAL A 13 4.47 6.84 5.80
N ALA A 14 5.14 7.94 5.48
CA ALA A 14 5.24 9.10 6.37
C ALA A 14 3.87 9.75 6.65
N LEU A 15 2.93 9.67 5.71
CA LEU A 15 1.59 10.24 5.85
C LEU A 15 0.65 9.36 6.65
N VAL A 16 0.72 8.04 6.51
CA VAL A 16 -0.09 7.10 7.32
C VAL A 16 0.24 7.21 8.82
N ALA A 17 1.49 7.49 9.16
CA ALA A 17 1.90 7.70 10.55
C ALA A 17 1.30 8.96 11.21
N ALA A 18 0.71 9.86 10.44
CA ALA A 18 0.06 11.07 10.94
C ALA A 18 -1.43 10.90 11.28
N LEU A 19 -2.02 9.72 11.00
CA LEU A 19 -3.41 9.43 11.29
C LEU A 19 -3.63 9.33 12.81
N THR A 20 -4.57 10.09 13.33
CA THR A 20 -4.87 10.14 14.76
C THR A 20 -6.29 9.67 15.06
N LEU A 21 -6.45 8.91 16.12
CA LEU A 21 -7.75 8.47 16.62
C LEU A 21 -8.51 9.59 17.34
N THR A 22 -9.79 9.73 17.02
CA THR A 22 -10.68 10.71 17.65
C THR A 22 -11.90 10.10 18.37
N ALA A 23 -12.09 8.76 18.35
CA ALA A 23 -13.29 8.10 18.83
C ALA A 23 -13.15 7.42 20.21
N CYS A 24 -14.23 7.43 20.99
CA CYS A 24 -14.39 6.59 22.18
C CYS A 24 -14.65 5.14 21.78
N GLY A 25 -13.67 4.26 21.97
CA GLY A 25 -13.66 2.87 21.53
C GLY A 25 -12.91 2.72 20.22
N LYS A 26 -12.38 1.51 19.99
CA LYS A 26 -11.62 1.24 18.77
C LYS A 26 -12.59 0.88 17.62
N PRO A 27 -12.54 1.59 16.49
CA PRO A 27 -13.34 1.24 15.32
C PRO A 27 -12.85 -0.06 14.68
N SER A 28 -13.68 -0.65 13.80
CA SER A 28 -13.21 -1.67 12.87
C SER A 28 -12.22 -1.07 11.87
N LEU A 29 -11.45 -1.90 11.17
CA LEU A 29 -10.55 -1.41 10.12
C LEU A 29 -11.31 -0.64 9.03
N GLU A 30 -12.49 -1.10 8.64
CA GLU A 30 -13.33 -0.42 7.64
C GLU A 30 -13.79 0.95 8.13
N ASP A 31 -14.27 1.03 9.37
CA ASP A 31 -14.72 2.29 9.97
C ASP A 31 -13.54 3.26 10.16
N TRP A 32 -12.41 2.75 10.65
CA TRP A 32 -11.18 3.53 10.79
C TRP A 32 -10.69 4.10 9.45
N HIS A 33 -10.73 3.30 8.39
CA HIS A 33 -10.39 3.76 7.04
C HIS A 33 -11.38 4.84 6.56
N ALA A 34 -12.67 4.65 6.79
CA ALA A 34 -13.70 5.62 6.41
C ALA A 34 -13.59 6.93 7.21
N GLU A 35 -13.29 6.87 8.50
CA GLU A 35 -13.08 8.03 9.36
C GLU A 35 -11.84 8.85 8.95
N ASN A 36 -10.83 8.19 8.40
CA ASN A 36 -9.60 8.82 7.93
C ASN A 36 -9.55 8.97 6.39
N ALA A 37 -10.70 8.92 5.72
CA ALA A 37 -10.76 8.96 4.24
C ALA A 37 -10.11 10.22 3.65
N ALA A 38 -10.24 11.37 4.31
CA ALA A 38 -9.64 12.63 3.84
C ALA A 38 -8.11 12.57 3.81
N GLU A 39 -7.50 11.95 4.82
CA GLU A 39 -6.05 11.76 4.89
C GLU A 39 -5.57 10.75 3.84
N PHE A 40 -6.30 9.68 3.65
CA PHE A 40 -6.00 8.70 2.58
C PHE A 40 -6.15 9.32 1.18
N ASP A 41 -7.17 10.15 0.96
CA ASP A 41 -7.35 10.89 -0.29
C ASP A 41 -6.19 11.86 -0.53
N GLU A 42 -5.71 12.55 0.49
CA GLU A 42 -4.54 13.43 0.40
C GLU A 42 -3.27 12.67 0.01
N ILE A 43 -3.06 11.48 0.60
CA ILE A 43 -1.94 10.59 0.26
C ILE A 43 -2.03 10.14 -1.20
N THR A 44 -3.19 9.64 -1.61
CA THR A 44 -3.40 9.13 -2.97
C THR A 44 -3.30 10.24 -4.01
N ASP A 45 -3.83 11.42 -3.73
CA ASP A 45 -3.73 12.60 -4.61
C ASP A 45 -2.28 13.07 -4.75
N ALA A 46 -1.51 13.08 -3.66
CA ALA A 46 -0.09 13.44 -3.70
C ALA A 46 0.71 12.47 -4.58
N VAL A 47 0.46 11.17 -4.45
CA VAL A 47 1.08 10.13 -5.26
C VAL A 47 0.67 10.25 -6.72
N ASN A 48 -0.63 10.36 -6.98
CA ASN A 48 -1.20 10.38 -8.32
C ASN A 48 -0.82 11.66 -9.10
N SER A 49 -0.61 12.77 -8.40
CA SER A 49 -0.18 14.04 -8.98
C SER A 49 1.32 14.11 -9.28
N ALA A 50 2.12 13.25 -8.66
CA ALA A 50 3.59 13.27 -8.79
C ALA A 50 4.11 12.68 -10.10
N ASP A 51 3.24 12.15 -10.96
CA ASP A 51 3.59 11.54 -12.27
C ASP A 51 4.75 10.53 -12.16
N MET A 52 4.60 9.58 -11.25
CA MET A 52 5.65 8.62 -10.90
C MET A 52 5.54 7.29 -11.66
N GLY A 53 4.72 7.24 -12.70
CA GLY A 53 4.51 6.07 -13.53
C GLY A 53 3.52 5.05 -12.94
N CYS A 54 2.84 5.41 -11.85
CA CYS A 54 1.77 4.61 -11.26
C CYS A 54 0.75 5.50 -10.54
N THR A 55 -0.42 4.94 -10.30
CA THR A 55 -1.44 5.51 -9.41
C THR A 55 -1.59 4.64 -8.18
N LEU A 56 -1.99 5.22 -7.06
CA LEU A 56 -2.23 4.55 -5.79
C LEU A 56 -3.71 4.62 -5.43
N GLU A 57 -4.26 3.49 -4.99
CA GLU A 57 -5.53 3.39 -4.28
C GLU A 57 -5.29 2.69 -2.94
N ILE A 58 -5.85 3.21 -1.86
CA ILE A 58 -5.79 2.58 -0.54
C ILE A 58 -7.20 2.16 -0.15
N LYS A 59 -7.40 0.88 0.10
CA LYS A 59 -8.72 0.29 0.36
C LYS A 59 -8.67 -0.82 1.40
N VAL A 60 -9.80 -1.13 2.00
CA VAL A 60 -9.97 -2.28 2.89
C VAL A 60 -10.67 -3.40 2.14
N VAL A 61 -10.14 -4.61 2.23
CA VAL A 61 -10.69 -5.82 1.63
C VAL A 61 -10.89 -6.87 2.73
N ASP A 62 -11.97 -7.64 2.63
CA ASP A 62 -12.30 -8.71 3.58
C ASP A 62 -12.39 -8.27 5.06
N GLY A 63 -12.51 -6.98 5.33
CA GLY A 63 -12.64 -6.40 6.66
C GLY A 63 -11.35 -6.34 7.49
N ASN A 64 -10.28 -6.98 7.06
CA ASN A 64 -9.01 -7.07 7.81
C ASN A 64 -7.75 -6.80 6.99
N VAL A 65 -7.87 -6.57 5.69
CA VAL A 65 -6.73 -6.32 4.79
C VAL A 65 -6.74 -4.86 4.36
N LEU A 66 -5.71 -4.11 4.75
CA LEU A 66 -5.44 -2.77 4.21
C LEU A 66 -4.55 -2.91 2.99
N VAL A 67 -5.10 -2.60 1.82
CA VAL A 67 -4.44 -2.77 0.52
C VAL A 67 -3.91 -1.45 0.01
N PHE A 68 -2.63 -1.41 -0.32
CA PHE A 68 -1.98 -0.37 -1.10
C PHE A 68 -1.85 -0.88 -2.54
N ASP A 69 -2.77 -0.45 -3.39
CA ASP A 69 -2.90 -0.93 -4.77
C ASP A 69 -2.27 0.07 -5.74
N TYR A 70 -1.12 -0.29 -6.27
CA TYR A 70 -0.38 0.49 -7.25
C TYR A 70 -0.73 -0.01 -8.65
N THR A 71 -1.30 0.85 -9.49
CA THR A 71 -1.57 0.55 -10.90
C THR A 71 -0.56 1.30 -11.77
N LEU A 72 0.18 0.57 -12.60
CA LEU A 72 1.11 1.17 -13.54
C LEU A 72 0.35 2.02 -14.59
N THR A 73 0.90 3.16 -14.98
CA THR A 73 0.34 4.00 -16.04
C THR A 73 0.67 3.47 -17.43
N GLU A 74 1.79 2.77 -17.57
CA GLU A 74 2.20 2.07 -18.77
C GLU A 74 2.20 0.57 -18.55
N ALA A 75 1.67 -0.19 -19.51
CA ALA A 75 1.60 -1.65 -19.41
C ALA A 75 3.01 -2.26 -19.39
N PHE A 76 3.24 -3.15 -18.43
CA PHE A 76 4.41 -4.01 -18.40
C PHE A 76 4.14 -5.27 -19.23
N ASP A 77 5.09 -5.63 -20.07
CA ASP A 77 4.97 -6.82 -20.93
C ASP A 77 5.21 -8.10 -20.12
N THR A 78 4.14 -8.84 -19.91
CA THR A 78 4.13 -10.12 -19.18
C THR A 78 4.32 -11.34 -20.09
N SER A 79 4.48 -11.14 -21.38
CA SER A 79 4.67 -12.24 -22.34
C SER A 79 5.98 -13.00 -22.17
N ASP A 80 7.00 -12.36 -21.58
CA ASP A 80 8.28 -12.98 -21.25
C ASP A 80 8.34 -13.27 -19.73
N SER A 81 8.35 -14.57 -19.39
CA SER A 81 8.41 -15.02 -18.00
C SER A 81 9.69 -14.56 -17.27
N ALA A 82 10.80 -14.41 -17.99
CA ALA A 82 12.05 -13.91 -17.39
C ALA A 82 11.92 -12.44 -16.96
N ASN A 83 11.17 -11.64 -17.72
CA ASN A 83 10.88 -10.24 -17.33
C ASN A 83 9.97 -10.18 -16.10
N VAL A 84 8.96 -11.04 -16.02
CA VAL A 84 8.06 -11.12 -14.86
C VAL A 84 8.83 -11.55 -13.61
N GLU A 85 9.69 -12.54 -13.71
CA GLU A 85 10.55 -12.97 -12.59
C GLU A 85 11.51 -11.87 -12.14
N ALA A 86 12.14 -11.17 -13.07
CA ALA A 86 13.03 -10.05 -12.77
C ALA A 86 12.29 -8.90 -12.07
N LEU A 87 11.07 -8.60 -12.49
CA LEU A 87 10.22 -7.60 -11.85
C LEU A 87 9.87 -8.02 -10.41
N GLY A 88 9.51 -9.28 -10.19
CA GLY A 88 9.25 -9.83 -8.87
C GLY A 88 10.44 -9.68 -7.93
N GLN A 89 11.64 -10.00 -8.40
CA GLN A 89 12.88 -9.84 -7.62
C GLN A 89 13.18 -8.36 -7.27
N ILE A 90 12.88 -7.43 -8.17
CA ILE A 90 13.04 -6.00 -7.92
C ILE A 90 12.06 -5.56 -6.82
N TYR A 91 10.80 -5.97 -6.90
CA TYR A 91 9.81 -5.65 -5.88
C TYR A 91 10.15 -6.28 -4.54
N ASP A 92 10.55 -7.56 -4.50
CA ASP A 92 10.98 -8.24 -3.27
C ASP A 92 12.12 -7.49 -2.60
N SER A 93 13.17 -7.17 -3.33
CA SER A 93 14.32 -6.42 -2.81
C SER A 93 13.96 -5.03 -2.29
N MET A 94 13.03 -4.37 -2.98
CA MET A 94 12.54 -3.04 -2.58
C MET A 94 11.73 -3.14 -1.29
N PHE A 95 10.78 -4.06 -1.23
CA PHE A 95 9.89 -4.20 -0.08
C PHE A 95 10.58 -4.82 1.14
N ASP A 96 11.61 -5.64 0.97
CA ASP A 96 12.49 -6.08 2.07
C ASP A 96 13.11 -4.89 2.81
N SER A 97 13.47 -3.84 2.08
CA SER A 97 14.02 -2.61 2.67
C SER A 97 13.00 -1.82 3.49
N TYR A 98 11.71 -2.04 3.27
CA TYR A 98 10.59 -1.35 3.95
C TYR A 98 9.80 -2.26 4.88
N GLU A 99 10.23 -3.51 5.09
CA GLU A 99 9.51 -4.47 5.92
C GLU A 99 9.26 -3.93 7.33
N ALA A 100 10.29 -3.35 7.97
CA ALA A 100 10.14 -2.74 9.30
C ALA A 100 9.09 -1.63 9.32
N THR A 101 9.01 -0.84 8.25
CA THR A 101 8.06 0.27 8.15
C THR A 101 6.62 -0.22 8.00
N PHE A 102 6.38 -1.24 7.18
CA PHE A 102 5.05 -1.84 7.04
C PHE A 102 4.63 -2.59 8.30
N SER A 103 5.57 -3.20 9.02
CA SER A 103 5.35 -3.79 10.33
C SER A 103 4.93 -2.73 11.37
N GLU A 104 5.55 -1.56 11.38
CA GLU A 104 5.15 -0.42 12.22
C GLU A 104 3.74 0.09 11.87
N ILE A 105 3.43 0.24 10.59
CA ILE A 105 2.08 0.62 10.13
C ILE A 105 1.04 -0.40 10.61
N ARG A 106 1.33 -1.68 10.43
CA ARG A 106 0.45 -2.75 10.91
C ARG A 106 0.23 -2.67 12.41
N THR A 107 1.29 -2.47 13.19
CA THR A 107 1.21 -2.32 14.64
C THR A 107 0.34 -1.13 15.02
N GLN A 108 0.52 0.00 14.36
CA GLN A 108 -0.31 1.19 14.58
C GLN A 108 -1.78 0.91 14.28
N VAL A 109 -2.09 0.28 13.15
CA VAL A 109 -3.47 -0.09 12.78
C VAL A 109 -4.09 -1.04 13.80
N LEU A 110 -3.33 -2.03 14.28
CA LEU A 110 -3.77 -2.93 15.35
C LEU A 110 -4.07 -2.18 16.66
N ASP A 111 -3.24 -1.19 16.99
CA ASP A 111 -3.43 -0.38 18.19
C ASP A 111 -4.63 0.57 18.08
N GLU A 112 -4.93 1.03 16.88
CA GLU A 112 -6.00 2.02 16.61
C GLU A 112 -7.34 1.38 16.24
N THR A 113 -7.38 0.10 15.89
CA THR A 113 -8.60 -0.60 15.49
C THR A 113 -8.94 -1.76 16.42
N SER A 114 -10.19 -2.25 16.34
CA SER A 114 -10.62 -3.47 17.02
C SER A 114 -10.36 -4.74 16.20
N THR A 115 -9.82 -4.60 15.00
CA THR A 115 -9.52 -5.72 14.10
C THR A 115 -8.24 -6.42 14.53
N GLU A 116 -8.32 -7.71 14.87
CA GLU A 116 -7.19 -8.45 15.44
C GLU A 116 -6.21 -9.00 14.40
N ASP A 117 -6.72 -9.43 13.24
CA ASP A 117 -5.93 -10.09 12.19
C ASP A 117 -5.64 -9.14 11.01
N VAL A 118 -5.07 -7.97 11.30
CA VAL A 118 -4.76 -6.98 10.26
C VAL A 118 -3.62 -7.47 9.38
N VAL A 119 -3.83 -7.41 8.08
CA VAL A 119 -2.83 -7.64 7.03
C VAL A 119 -2.62 -6.34 6.27
N ILE A 120 -1.38 -5.95 6.07
CA ILE A 120 -1.02 -4.90 5.12
C ILE A 120 -0.64 -5.58 3.82
N ARG A 121 -1.33 -5.28 2.73
CA ARG A 121 -1.06 -5.87 1.41
C ARG A 121 -0.62 -4.81 0.42
N LEU A 122 0.50 -5.06 -0.24
CA LEU A 122 0.95 -4.29 -1.39
C LEU A 122 0.62 -5.06 -2.66
N VAL A 123 0.02 -4.38 -3.62
CA VAL A 123 -0.32 -4.94 -4.94
C VAL A 123 0.24 -4.00 -6.01
N ALA A 124 0.83 -4.55 -7.05
CA ALA A 124 1.19 -3.83 -8.26
C ALA A 124 0.50 -4.50 -9.46
N SER A 125 -0.20 -3.72 -10.25
CA SER A 125 -1.00 -4.20 -11.39
C SER A 125 -0.73 -3.41 -12.66
N ASN A 126 -0.94 -4.06 -13.79
CA ASN A 126 -1.01 -3.41 -15.09
C ASN A 126 -2.27 -2.52 -15.21
N PRO A 127 -2.32 -1.58 -16.17
CA PRO A 127 -3.50 -0.74 -16.39
C PRO A 127 -4.79 -1.51 -16.69
N ASP A 128 -4.68 -2.73 -17.22
CA ASP A 128 -5.80 -3.63 -17.50
C ASP A 128 -6.29 -4.43 -16.28
N GLY A 129 -5.61 -4.28 -15.13
CA GLY A 129 -5.92 -4.97 -13.88
C GLY A 129 -5.17 -6.29 -13.68
N GLU A 130 -4.29 -6.70 -14.59
CA GLU A 130 -3.44 -7.86 -14.40
C GLU A 130 -2.48 -7.63 -13.23
N GLU A 131 -2.56 -8.49 -12.21
CA GLU A 131 -1.66 -8.42 -11.06
C GLU A 131 -0.24 -8.83 -11.45
N LEU A 132 0.72 -7.95 -11.19
CA LEU A 132 2.15 -8.19 -11.45
C LEU A 132 2.89 -8.66 -10.20
N TYR A 133 2.45 -8.22 -9.04
CA TYR A 133 3.09 -8.50 -7.76
C TYR A 133 2.12 -8.31 -6.60
N SER A 134 2.23 -9.15 -5.60
CA SER A 134 1.51 -9.00 -4.33
C SER A 134 2.36 -9.47 -3.17
N ARG A 135 2.30 -8.75 -2.06
CA ARG A 135 2.99 -9.12 -0.82
C ARG A 135 2.18 -8.73 0.40
N ASP A 136 2.06 -9.65 1.34
CA ASP A 136 1.39 -9.47 2.63
C ASP A 136 2.41 -9.28 3.75
N PHE A 137 2.14 -8.32 4.62
CA PHE A 137 2.85 -8.11 5.89
C PHE A 137 1.91 -8.49 7.02
N THR A 138 2.27 -9.53 7.75
CA THR A 138 1.45 -10.16 8.79
C THR A 138 2.12 -10.17 10.16
N GLU A 139 3.37 -9.71 10.26
CA GLU A 139 4.17 -9.65 11.49
C GLU A 139 4.66 -8.24 11.79
#